data_90d418aaec0b72c54b742776083254db
#
_entry.id   90d418aaec0b72c54b742776083254db
#
_cell.length_a   1.000
_cell.length_b   1.000
_cell.length_c   1.000
_cell.angle_alpha   90.00
_cell.angle_beta   90.00
_cell.angle_gamma   90.00
#
_symmetry.space_group_name_H-M   'P 1'
#
loop_
_entity.id
_entity.type
_entity.pdbx_description
1 polymer ?
#
loop_
_entity_poly.entity_id
_entity_poly.type
_entity_poly.pdbx_seq_one_letter_code
_entity_poly.pdbx_strand_id
1 'polypeptide(L)'
;MSRLYGAQSMVAPLRRVLVRAPDAAFGSVDPARWHYTATPDLPRARAEHAAFVALLERAGADIIRHDAPLTDRADAIFVHDPVLVTDRGAILLRMGKPRRRG
;
A
#
# COMPACT_ATOMS: atom_id res chain seq x y z
N MET A 1 18.42 -19.72 -6.92
CA MET A 1 18.51 -18.32 -6.45
C MET A 1 17.11 -17.81 -6.16
N SER A 2 16.84 -17.37 -4.95
CA SER A 2 15.53 -16.85 -4.61
C SER A 2 15.37 -15.44 -5.23
N ARG A 3 14.22 -15.20 -5.79
CA ARG A 3 13.88 -13.87 -6.31
C ARG A 3 13.43 -12.97 -5.17
N LEU A 4 13.79 -11.70 -5.24
CA LEU A 4 13.32 -10.70 -4.27
C LEU A 4 11.88 -10.27 -4.53
N TYR A 5 11.37 -10.53 -5.72
CA TYR A 5 10.02 -10.15 -6.14
C TYR A 5 9.51 -11.17 -7.16
N GLY A 6 8.26 -11.03 -7.52
CA GLY A 6 7.60 -11.83 -8.52
C GLY A 6 6.20 -12.22 -8.05
N ALA A 7 5.19 -11.98 -8.88
CA ALA A 7 3.82 -12.30 -8.55
C ALA A 7 3.02 -12.53 -9.84
N GLN A 8 3.05 -13.76 -10.36
CA GLN A 8 2.31 -14.13 -11.55
C GLN A 8 1.23 -15.18 -11.28
N SER A 9 0.97 -15.47 -10.01
CA SER A 9 -0.08 -16.40 -9.60
C SER A 9 -0.96 -15.74 -8.54
N MET A 10 -2.26 -15.92 -8.67
CA MET A 10 -3.23 -15.46 -7.68
C MET A 10 -3.52 -16.50 -6.60
N VAL A 11 -2.94 -17.69 -6.71
CA VAL A 11 -3.21 -18.81 -5.80
C VAL A 11 -1.96 -19.38 -5.14
N ALA A 12 -0.77 -18.97 -5.56
CA ALA A 12 0.48 -19.37 -4.93
C ALA A 12 0.60 -18.75 -3.53
N PRO A 13 1.32 -19.40 -2.60
CA PRO A 13 1.54 -18.82 -1.28
C PRO A 13 2.18 -17.44 -1.36
N LEU A 14 1.64 -16.49 -0.60
CA LEU A 14 2.15 -15.13 -0.50
C LEU A 14 3.41 -15.14 0.36
N ARG A 15 4.56 -14.72 -0.19
CA ARG A 15 5.85 -14.80 0.49
C ARG A 15 6.37 -13.46 0.96
N ARG A 16 6.17 -12.40 0.18
CA ARG A 16 6.58 -11.04 0.51
C ARG A 16 5.48 -10.08 0.14
N VAL A 17 5.22 -9.12 1.03
CA VAL A 17 4.14 -8.14 0.86
C VAL A 17 4.68 -6.76 1.16
N LEU A 18 4.50 -5.84 0.22
CA LEU A 18 4.73 -4.43 0.45
C LEU A 18 3.50 -3.82 1.09
N VAL A 19 3.68 -3.12 2.19
CA VAL A 19 2.60 -2.42 2.90
C VAL A 19 3.03 -1.00 3.23
N ARG A 20 2.04 -0.13 3.42
CA ARG A 20 2.28 1.21 3.95
C ARG A 20 1.21 1.52 4.99
N ALA A 21 1.63 1.85 6.21
CA ALA A 21 0.72 2.20 7.28
C ALA A 21 0.05 3.56 7.00
N PRO A 22 -1.22 3.74 7.40
CA PRO A 22 -1.85 5.06 7.35
C PRO A 22 -1.05 6.09 8.15
N ASP A 23 -0.91 7.28 7.60
CA ASP A 23 -0.14 8.37 8.20
C ASP A 23 -0.99 9.64 8.34
N ALA A 24 -0.35 10.72 8.77
CA ALA A 24 -1.03 11.99 8.97
C ALA A 24 -1.67 12.54 7.67
N ALA A 25 -1.06 12.30 6.51
CA ALA A 25 -1.65 12.72 5.24
C ALA A 25 -2.97 12.02 4.97
N PHE A 26 -3.08 10.74 5.29
CA PHE A 26 -4.33 9.99 5.19
C PHE A 26 -5.36 10.46 6.21
N GLY A 27 -4.95 10.69 7.46
CA GLY A 27 -5.83 11.09 8.56
C GLY A 27 -6.30 12.53 8.49
N SER A 28 -5.65 13.38 7.70
CA SER A 28 -6.01 14.79 7.52
C SER A 28 -6.46 15.11 6.09
N VAL A 29 -6.82 14.11 5.32
CA VAL A 29 -7.22 14.27 3.92
C VAL A 29 -8.43 15.19 3.78
N ASP A 30 -8.38 16.09 2.78
CA ASP A 30 -9.56 16.80 2.31
C ASP A 30 -10.38 15.86 1.41
N PRO A 31 -11.56 15.39 1.86
CA PRO A 31 -12.31 14.40 1.10
C PRO A 31 -12.66 14.85 -0.32
N ALA A 32 -13.02 16.11 -0.49
CA ALA A 32 -13.41 16.61 -1.80
C ALA A 32 -12.25 16.57 -2.81
N ARG A 33 -11.03 16.90 -2.35
CA ARG A 33 -9.83 16.93 -3.21
C ARG A 33 -9.33 15.54 -3.59
N TRP A 34 -9.55 14.55 -2.73
CA TRP A 34 -9.05 13.18 -2.92
C TRP A 34 -10.15 12.19 -3.29
N HIS A 35 -11.38 12.67 -3.48
CA HIS A 35 -12.56 11.86 -3.81
C HIS A 35 -12.91 10.83 -2.73
N TYR A 36 -12.76 11.22 -1.47
CA TYR A 36 -13.20 10.44 -0.31
C TYR A 36 -14.61 10.89 0.10
N THR A 37 -15.37 10.02 0.73
CA THR A 37 -16.69 10.35 1.28
C THR A 37 -16.60 11.07 2.62
N ALA A 38 -15.52 10.86 3.35
CA ALA A 38 -15.27 11.49 4.65
C ALA A 38 -13.78 11.41 4.98
N THR A 39 -13.33 12.19 5.97
CA THR A 39 -11.98 12.08 6.52
C THR A 39 -11.88 10.81 7.35
N PRO A 40 -10.88 9.94 7.10
CA PRO A 40 -10.71 8.71 7.88
C PRO A 40 -10.36 8.96 9.34
N ASP A 41 -10.76 8.05 10.21
CA ASP A 41 -10.31 7.99 11.60
C ASP A 41 -8.91 7.38 11.64
N LEU A 42 -7.87 8.20 11.81
CA LEU A 42 -6.49 7.75 11.75
C LEU A 42 -6.12 6.72 12.83
N PRO A 43 -6.46 6.89 14.11
CA PRO A 43 -6.16 5.88 15.13
C PRO A 43 -6.79 4.52 14.80
N ARG A 44 -8.02 4.52 14.35
CA ARG A 44 -8.71 3.29 13.94
C ARG A 44 -8.07 2.66 12.71
N ALA A 45 -7.74 3.46 11.70
CA ALA A 45 -7.08 2.99 10.50
C ALA A 45 -5.71 2.35 10.82
N ARG A 46 -4.94 2.95 11.71
CA ARG A 46 -3.66 2.40 12.17
C ARG A 46 -3.84 1.07 12.91
N ALA A 47 -4.82 0.96 13.77
CA ALA A 47 -5.10 -0.28 14.50
C ALA A 47 -5.53 -1.41 13.55
N GLU A 48 -6.40 -1.11 12.60
CA GLU A 48 -6.85 -2.08 11.59
C GLU A 48 -5.71 -2.52 10.68
N HIS A 49 -4.85 -1.58 10.27
CA HIS A 49 -3.67 -1.89 9.45
C HIS A 49 -2.70 -2.80 10.21
N ALA A 50 -2.40 -2.49 11.47
CA ALA A 50 -1.53 -3.32 12.30
C ALA A 50 -2.06 -4.73 12.47
N ALA A 51 -3.38 -4.89 12.67
CA ALA A 51 -4.02 -6.19 12.77
C ALA A 51 -3.91 -6.97 11.45
N PHE A 52 -4.09 -6.30 10.32
CA PHE A 52 -3.94 -6.90 9.00
C PHE A 52 -2.50 -7.37 8.74
N VAL A 53 -1.51 -6.55 9.07
CA VAL A 53 -0.09 -6.92 8.95
C VAL A 53 0.23 -8.13 9.81
N ALA A 54 -0.27 -8.19 11.05
CA ALA A 54 -0.08 -9.34 11.92
C ALA A 54 -0.67 -10.62 11.33
N LEU A 55 -1.81 -10.54 10.66
CA LEU A 55 -2.40 -11.68 9.94
C LEU A 55 -1.50 -12.16 8.81
N LEU A 56 -0.93 -11.24 8.02
CA LEU A 56 -0.02 -11.58 6.94
C LEU A 56 1.25 -12.27 7.48
N GLU A 57 1.81 -11.79 8.57
CA GLU A 57 2.98 -12.40 9.21
C GLU A 57 2.67 -13.80 9.71
N ARG A 58 1.52 -14.02 10.37
CA ARG A 58 1.09 -15.34 10.81
C ARG A 58 0.84 -16.31 9.64
N ALA A 59 0.44 -15.77 8.48
CA ALA A 59 0.30 -16.57 7.27
C ALA A 59 1.63 -16.92 6.61
N GLY A 60 2.75 -16.44 7.13
CA GLY A 60 4.09 -16.75 6.66
C GLY A 60 4.69 -15.75 5.68
N ALA A 61 4.07 -14.60 5.48
CA ALA A 61 4.59 -13.58 4.60
C ALA A 61 5.64 -12.71 5.30
N ASP A 62 6.71 -12.38 4.58
CA ASP A 62 7.66 -11.35 4.99
C ASP A 62 7.07 -9.98 4.64
N ILE A 63 7.12 -9.05 5.56
CA ILE A 63 6.56 -7.71 5.39
C ILE A 63 7.66 -6.73 5.00
N ILE A 64 7.44 -6.03 3.90
CA ILE A 64 8.27 -4.90 3.46
C ILE A 64 7.46 -3.63 3.71
N ARG A 65 7.98 -2.73 4.54
CA ARG A 65 7.29 -1.50 4.91
C ARG A 65 7.80 -0.33 4.09
N HIS A 66 6.88 0.33 3.39
CA HIS A 66 7.16 1.60 2.74
C HIS A 66 6.83 2.72 3.73
N ASP A 67 7.85 3.42 4.23
CA ASP A 67 7.72 4.41 5.29
C ASP A 67 8.26 5.79 4.90
N ALA A 68 8.57 6.00 3.62
CA ALA A 68 9.02 7.30 3.13
C ALA A 68 8.01 8.41 3.50
N PRO A 69 8.47 9.58 3.96
CA PRO A 69 7.58 10.68 4.32
C PRO A 69 6.95 11.29 3.07
N LEU A 70 5.65 11.08 2.90
CA LEU A 70 4.85 11.58 1.78
C LEU A 70 3.71 12.43 2.37
N THR A 71 4.05 13.59 2.88
CA THR A 71 3.18 14.42 3.72
C THR A 71 1.93 14.96 3.02
N ASP A 72 1.94 15.00 1.70
CA ASP A 72 0.84 15.49 0.86
C ASP A 72 0.19 14.40 0.01
N ARG A 73 0.43 13.12 0.31
CA ARG A 73 -0.02 11.98 -0.48
C ARG A 73 -0.98 11.11 0.31
N ALA A 74 -2.23 11.53 0.41
CA ALA A 74 -3.25 10.79 1.16
C ALA A 74 -3.43 9.35 0.65
N ASP A 75 -3.40 9.14 -0.66
CA ASP A 75 -3.56 7.83 -1.29
C ASP A 75 -2.30 6.96 -1.27
N ALA A 76 -1.20 7.39 -0.63
CA ALA A 76 0.05 6.63 -0.62
C ALA A 76 -0.07 5.25 0.05
N ILE A 77 -1.09 5.04 0.90
CA ILE A 77 -1.36 3.73 1.51
C ILE A 77 -1.77 2.67 0.48
N PHE A 78 -2.25 3.07 -0.69
CA PHE A 78 -2.70 2.16 -1.75
C PHE A 78 -1.52 1.75 -2.64
N VAL A 79 -0.62 0.97 -2.09
CA VAL A 79 0.65 0.58 -2.74
C VAL A 79 0.47 -0.42 -3.87
N HIS A 80 -0.71 -1.03 -4.01
CA HIS A 80 -1.01 -2.00 -5.07
C HIS A 80 -1.16 -1.33 -6.45
N ASP A 81 -1.83 -0.18 -6.49
CA ASP A 81 -2.26 0.45 -7.74
C ASP A 81 -1.13 0.96 -8.64
N PRO A 82 -0.01 1.50 -8.11
CA PRO A 82 1.00 2.15 -8.96
C PRO A 82 1.89 1.19 -9.73
N VAL A 83 1.85 -0.10 -9.43
CA VAL A 83 2.81 -1.04 -9.98
C VAL A 83 2.20 -2.42 -10.23
N LEU A 84 2.60 -3.04 -11.34
CA LEU A 84 2.30 -4.44 -11.62
C LEU A 84 3.60 -5.24 -11.53
N VAL A 85 3.68 -6.14 -10.57
CA VAL A 85 4.88 -6.95 -10.33
C VAL A 85 4.77 -8.26 -11.11
N THR A 86 5.84 -8.60 -11.83
CA THR A 86 5.95 -9.87 -12.56
C THR A 86 7.23 -10.60 -12.15
N ASP A 87 7.39 -11.83 -12.60
CA ASP A 87 8.62 -12.60 -12.35
C ASP A 87 9.85 -11.98 -13.02
N ARG A 88 9.67 -11.05 -13.94
CA ARG A 88 10.76 -10.39 -14.67
C ARG A 88 11.06 -8.98 -14.17
N GLY A 89 10.21 -8.43 -13.36
CA GLY A 89 10.37 -7.08 -12.84
C GLY A 89 9.04 -6.43 -12.52
N ALA A 90 9.04 -5.12 -12.46
CA ALA A 90 7.87 -4.32 -12.14
C ALA A 90 7.53 -3.38 -13.30
N ILE A 91 6.25 -3.28 -13.61
CA ILE A 91 5.73 -2.31 -14.59
C ILE A 91 5.14 -1.15 -13.81
N LEU A 92 5.72 0.04 -13.95
CA LEU A 92 5.21 1.24 -13.31
C LEU A 92 4.01 1.76 -14.09
N LEU A 93 2.92 1.98 -13.39
CA LEU A 93 1.67 2.45 -13.97
C LEU A 93 1.49 3.94 -13.75
N ARG A 94 0.71 4.57 -14.62
CA ARG A 94 0.36 5.97 -14.44
C ARG A 94 -1.01 6.09 -13.76
N MET A 95 -1.03 6.78 -12.63
CA MET A 95 -2.26 6.95 -11.87
C MET A 95 -3.24 7.88 -12.58
N GLY A 96 -4.52 7.58 -12.47
CA GLY A 96 -5.59 8.40 -13.02
C GLY A 96 -5.74 9.74 -12.30
N LYS A 97 -5.66 9.75 -10.96
CA LYS A 97 -5.71 10.99 -10.18
C LYS A 97 -4.42 11.79 -10.34
N PRO A 98 -4.44 13.04 -10.81
CA PRO A 98 -3.21 13.84 -10.92
C PRO A 98 -2.42 13.96 -9.62
N ARG A 99 -3.10 14.00 -8.47
CA ARG A 99 -2.46 14.11 -7.14
C ARG A 99 -1.67 12.86 -6.73
N ARG A 100 -1.88 11.75 -7.42
CA ARG A 100 -1.13 10.51 -7.18
C ARG A 100 0.06 10.33 -8.13
N ARG A 101 0.22 11.24 -9.09
CA ARG A 101 1.33 11.21 -10.06
C ARG A 101 2.55 11.90 -9.48
N GLY A 102 3.77 11.39 -9.77
CA GLY A 102 5.03 11.99 -9.34
C GLY A 102 5.96 11.04 -8.65
#